data_a17340857575566b2c4b1e09596c56e6
#
_entry.id   a17340857575566b2c4b1e09596c56e6
#
_cell.length_a   1.000
_cell.length_b   1.000
_cell.length_c   1.000
_cell.angle_alpha   90.00
_cell.angle_beta   90.00
_cell.angle_gamma   90.00
#
_symmetry.space_group_name_H-M   'P 1'
#
loop_
_entity.id
_entity.type
_entity.pdbx_description
1 polymer ?
#
loop_
_entity_poly.entity_id
_entity_poly.type
_entity_poly.pdbx_seq_one_letter_code
_entity_poly.pdbx_strand_id
1 'polypeptide(L)' 'MKQLQFSDRQTSFIFYLVHQGKGRTEAARLAGFAAPRQSAFTLTQSPKIIAKIRQERNKVYQTELASTAVQTLK' A
#
# COMPACT_ATOMS: atom_id res chain seq x y z
N MET A 1 3.24 -21.93 -10.10
CA MET A 1 2.71 -21.27 -8.93
C MET A 1 2.01 -19.97 -9.28
N LYS A 2 0.89 -19.75 -8.67
CA LYS A 2 0.11 -18.55 -8.98
C LYS A 2 0.50 -17.40 -8.07
N GLN A 3 0.64 -16.25 -8.68
CA GLN A 3 0.86 -15.04 -7.92
C GLN A 3 -0.47 -14.37 -7.65
N LEU A 4 -0.52 -13.67 -6.54
CA LEU A 4 -1.68 -12.85 -6.25
C LEU A 4 -1.75 -11.74 -7.29
N GLN A 5 -2.91 -11.59 -7.88
CA GLN A 5 -3.11 -10.56 -8.89
C GLN A 5 -4.02 -9.48 -8.35
N PHE A 6 -3.68 -8.26 -8.68
CA PHE A 6 -4.44 -7.10 -8.26
C PHE A 6 -4.82 -6.30 -9.50
N SER A 7 -6.00 -5.71 -9.47
CA SER A 7 -6.40 -4.82 -10.54
C SER A 7 -5.55 -3.56 -10.50
N ASP A 8 -5.58 -2.80 -11.58
CA ASP A 8 -4.84 -1.54 -11.63
C ASP A 8 -5.29 -0.61 -10.52
N ARG A 9 -6.58 -0.56 -10.24
CA ARG A 9 -7.10 0.29 -9.18
C ARG A 9 -6.63 -0.17 -7.82
N GLN A 10 -6.60 -1.49 -7.59
CA GLN A 10 -6.12 -2.02 -6.33
C GLN A 10 -4.65 -1.71 -6.14
N THR A 11 -3.87 -1.87 -7.19
CA THR A 11 -2.44 -1.56 -7.14
C THR A 11 -2.22 -0.07 -6.86
N SER A 12 -2.97 0.78 -7.53
CA SER A 12 -2.88 2.22 -7.31
C SER A 12 -3.29 2.60 -5.89
N PHE A 13 -4.34 1.96 -5.38
CA PHE A 13 -4.79 2.20 -4.01
C PHE A 13 -3.66 1.92 -3.02
N ILE A 14 -3.02 0.76 -3.18
CA ILE A 14 -1.93 0.37 -2.30
C ILE A 14 -0.76 1.34 -2.42
N PHE A 15 -0.46 1.74 -3.64
CA PHE A 15 0.62 2.69 -3.87
C PHE A 15 0.37 4.03 -3.16
N TYR A 16 -0.81 4.59 -3.34
CA TYR A 16 -1.11 5.87 -2.71
C TYR A 16 -1.14 5.75 -1.20
N LEU A 17 -1.63 4.62 -0.70
CA LEU A 17 -1.73 4.41 0.74
C LEU A 17 -0.34 4.28 1.38
N VAL A 18 0.53 3.50 0.76
CA VAL A 18 1.82 3.17 1.36
C VAL A 18 2.91 4.16 0.97
N HIS A 19 3.03 4.44 -0.31
CA HIS A 19 4.15 5.23 -0.80
C HIS A 19 3.89 6.72 -0.80
N GLN A 20 2.64 7.12 -0.89
CA GLN A 20 2.27 8.53 -0.88
C GLN A 20 1.73 8.99 0.46
N GLY A 21 1.54 8.07 1.40
CA GLY A 21 1.07 8.42 2.73
C GLY A 21 -0.35 8.95 2.79
N LYS A 22 -1.18 8.62 1.79
CA LYS A 22 -2.56 9.08 1.77
C LYS A 22 -3.42 8.26 2.70
N GLY A 23 -4.49 8.86 3.20
CA GLY A 23 -5.50 8.11 3.93
C GLY A 23 -6.20 7.13 3.01
N ARG A 24 -6.85 6.12 3.59
CA ARG A 24 -7.43 5.07 2.77
C ARG A 24 -8.52 5.58 1.84
N THR A 25 -9.38 6.48 2.29
CA THR A 25 -10.42 7.03 1.42
C THR A 25 -9.81 7.86 0.29
N GLU A 26 -8.82 8.66 0.61
CA GLU A 26 -8.14 9.46 -0.38
C GLU A 26 -7.40 8.58 -1.37
N ALA A 27 -6.75 7.52 -0.88
CA ALA A 27 -6.05 6.60 -1.75
C ALA A 27 -7.01 5.93 -2.73
N ALA A 28 -8.20 5.56 -2.25
CA ALA A 28 -9.21 4.96 -3.12
C ALA A 28 -9.71 5.95 -4.16
N ARG A 29 -9.89 7.19 -3.74
CA ARG A 29 -10.34 8.23 -4.66
C ARG A 29 -9.31 8.45 -5.76
N LEU A 30 -8.06 8.57 -5.38
CA LEU A 30 -6.99 8.79 -6.36
C LEU A 30 -6.78 7.59 -7.26
N ALA A 31 -7.08 6.39 -6.75
CA ALA A 31 -6.95 5.18 -7.54
C ALA A 31 -8.07 5.02 -8.57
N GLY A 32 -9.11 5.86 -8.49
CA GLY A 32 -10.16 5.85 -9.49
C GLY A 32 -11.40 5.06 -9.11
N PHE A 33 -11.58 4.74 -7.84
CA PHE A 33 -12.79 4.05 -7.40
C PHE A 33 -13.97 5.02 -7.39
N ALA A 34 -15.11 4.57 -7.92
CA ALA A 34 -16.29 5.41 -8.02
C ALA A 34 -16.87 5.77 -6.65
N ALA A 35 -16.76 4.85 -5.69
CA ALA A 35 -17.25 5.08 -4.33
C ALA A 35 -16.06 4.91 -3.37
N PRO A 36 -15.22 5.95 -3.24
CA PRO A 36 -13.95 5.79 -2.52
C PRO A 36 -14.10 5.35 -1.08
N ARG A 37 -15.06 5.90 -0.35
CA ARG A 37 -15.23 5.55 1.06
C ARG A 37 -15.60 4.07 1.20
N GLN A 38 -16.57 3.62 0.41
CA GLN A 38 -17.00 2.24 0.47
C GLN A 38 -15.91 1.31 -0.03
N SER A 39 -15.25 1.68 -1.12
CA SER A 39 -14.18 0.87 -1.66
C SER A 39 -13.03 0.75 -0.68
N ALA A 40 -12.67 1.85 -0.02
CA ALA A 40 -11.60 1.82 0.97
C ALA A 40 -11.94 0.87 2.11
N PHE A 41 -13.19 0.91 2.57
CA PHE A 41 -13.62 0.00 3.62
C PHE A 41 -13.50 -1.46 3.17
N THR A 42 -14.03 -1.75 1.98
CA THR A 42 -14.00 -3.10 1.45
C THR A 42 -12.57 -3.59 1.24
N LEU A 43 -11.73 -2.75 0.67
CA LEU A 43 -10.35 -3.13 0.41
C LEU A 43 -9.59 -3.42 1.71
N THR A 44 -9.82 -2.62 2.72
CA THR A 44 -9.12 -2.82 3.99
C THR A 44 -9.66 -3.99 4.79
N GLN A 45 -10.74 -4.62 4.33
CA GLN A 45 -11.25 -5.85 4.92
C GLN A 45 -10.72 -7.09 4.22
N SER A 46 -10.08 -6.93 3.07
CA SER A 46 -9.60 -8.05 2.27
C SER A 46 -8.25 -8.54 2.78
N PRO A 47 -8.14 -9.81 3.17
CA PRO A 47 -6.84 -10.33 3.62
C PRO A 47 -5.76 -10.20 2.56
N LYS A 48 -6.13 -10.37 1.29
CA LYS A 48 -5.19 -10.25 0.19
C LYS A 48 -4.62 -8.83 0.10
N ILE A 49 -5.49 -7.85 0.23
CA ILE A 49 -5.07 -6.45 0.19
C ILE A 49 -4.24 -6.11 1.42
N ILE A 50 -4.66 -6.57 2.59
CA ILE A 50 -3.93 -6.33 3.82
C ILE A 50 -2.52 -6.90 3.73
N ALA A 51 -2.40 -8.11 3.22
CA ALA A 51 -1.09 -8.75 3.09
C ALA A 51 -0.19 -7.95 2.16
N LYS A 52 -0.75 -7.46 1.05
CA LYS A 52 0.04 -6.67 0.11
C LYS A 52 0.46 -5.34 0.71
N ILE A 53 -0.42 -4.70 1.47
CA ILE A 53 -0.09 -3.45 2.15
C ILE A 53 1.06 -3.67 3.12
N ARG A 54 1.02 -4.74 3.90
CA ARG A 54 2.10 -5.06 4.82
C ARG A 54 3.41 -5.28 4.10
N GLN A 55 3.35 -5.99 2.99
CA GLN A 55 4.53 -6.28 2.20
C GLN A 55 5.16 -4.99 1.68
N GLU A 56 4.34 -4.09 1.16
CA GLU A 56 4.84 -2.84 0.62
C GLU A 56 5.39 -1.94 1.72
N ARG A 57 4.74 -1.90 2.87
CA ARG A 57 5.24 -1.12 3.99
C ARG A 57 6.57 -1.65 4.49
N ASN A 58 6.72 -2.97 4.52
CA ASN A 58 7.99 -3.57 4.90
C ASN A 58 9.11 -3.17 3.97
N LYS A 59 8.84 -3.12 2.69
CA LYS A 59 9.84 -2.70 1.72
C LYS A 59 10.33 -1.29 2.00
N VAL A 60 9.39 -0.39 2.22
CA VAL A 60 9.72 1.01 2.50
C VAL A 60 10.50 1.10 3.81
N TYR A 61 10.01 0.42 4.82
CA TYR A 61 10.63 0.45 6.14
C TYR A 61 12.07 -0.06 6.08
N GLN A 62 12.28 -1.18 5.42
CA GLN A 62 13.61 -1.77 5.33
C GLN A 62 14.57 -0.89 4.54
N THR A 63 14.07 -0.24 3.51
CA THR A 63 14.89 0.65 2.72
C THR A 63 15.36 1.82 3.56
N GLU A 64 14.46 2.42 4.30
CA GLU A 64 14.80 3.56 5.15
C GLU A 64 15.68 3.13 6.31
N LEU A 65 15.38 1.98 6.88
CA LEU A 65 16.18 1.47 7.99
C LEU A 65 17.60 1.16 7.57
N ALA A 66 17.74 0.58 6.37
CA ALA A 66 19.07 0.26 5.86
C ALA A 66 19.89 1.53 5.65
N SER A 67 19.27 2.57 5.10
CA SER A 67 19.94 3.84 4.92
C SER A 67 20.39 4.42 6.23
N THR A 68 19.50 4.40 7.21
CA THR A 68 19.82 4.92 8.54
C THR A 68 20.94 4.13 9.19
N ALA A 69 20.89 2.82 9.05
CA ALA A 69 21.91 1.96 9.62
C ALA A 69 23.28 2.27 9.03
N VAL A 70 23.32 2.48 7.73
CA VAL A 70 24.58 2.82 7.07
C VAL A 70 25.15 4.13 7.61
N GLN A 71 24.30 5.10 7.78
CA GLN A 71 24.72 6.39 8.34
C GLN A 71 25.19 6.24 9.76
N THR A 72 24.51 5.43 10.53
CA THR A 72 24.84 5.25 11.93
C THR A 72 26.19 4.58 12.14
N LEU A 73 26.54 3.70 11.22
CA LEU A 73 27.78 2.93 11.36
C LEU A 73 29.04 3.73 11.09
N LYS A 74 28.92 4.93 10.67
CA LYS A 74 30.10 5.76 10.40
C LYS A 74 30.73 6.35 11.65
#